data_1cac7ff94c4317d1a7c6161e59516885
#
_entry.id   1cac7ff94c4317d1a7c6161e59516885
#
_cell.length_a   1.000
_cell.length_b   1.000
_cell.length_c   1.000
_cell.angle_alpha   90.00
_cell.angle_beta   90.00
_cell.angle_gamma   90.00
#
_symmetry.space_group_name_H-M   'P 1'
#
loop_
_entity.id
_entity.type
_entity.pdbx_description
1 polymer ?
#
loop_
_entity_poly.entity_id
_entity_poly.type
_entity_poly.pdbx_seq_one_letter_code
_entity_poly.pdbx_strand_id
1 'polypeptide(L)'
;AIQFDYGAAGDLQFVVDKGWIDVINSRYIVGLDGLSLPLLLLSLVVVPLCLIYSWNHIPEPGNPKAFFVLLLILSTGMNGSFVAQDMILFFVFFEVVLLPMYFLIGVWGGEDRRYASLKFFLYTLFGSALMIISFLALFFLSKDASGELLHTFDMRILTDVAGVGIIKSTQVWIFAGLFMGFGIKVPMFPFHTWLPDAHTQAPTVGSVILAAVLLKLGTYGFVRIAIPFLPEGAIAWAPWIGLLAVIGIIYGALGCLAQKDMKRLIAFSSVAHMGFVM
;
A
#
# COMPACT_ATOMS: atom_id res chain seq x y z
N ALA A 1 1.17 21.69 2.28
CA ALA A 1 1.67 22.08 0.95
C ALA A 1 2.25 23.52 0.94
N ILE A 2 1.56 24.49 1.55
CA ILE A 2 2.00 25.91 1.54
C ILE A 2 3.31 26.14 2.30
N GLN A 3 3.56 25.39 3.36
CA GLN A 3 4.76 25.50 4.21
C GLN A 3 5.86 24.48 3.85
N PHE A 4 5.61 23.64 2.85
CA PHE A 4 6.58 22.64 2.40
C PHE A 4 7.67 23.32 1.57
N ASP A 5 8.93 23.07 1.91
CA ASP A 5 10.07 23.54 1.13
C ASP A 5 10.32 22.62 -0.07
N TYR A 6 9.94 23.07 -1.24
CA TYR A 6 10.13 22.32 -2.48
C TYR A 6 11.59 22.28 -2.94
N GLY A 7 12.45 23.20 -2.44
CA GLY A 7 13.89 23.18 -2.71
C GLY A 7 14.62 22.04 -1.98
N ALA A 8 14.07 21.60 -0.84
CA ALA A 8 14.55 20.49 -0.03
C ALA A 8 13.58 19.30 -0.07
N ALA A 9 12.98 19.01 -1.22
CA ALA A 9 11.97 17.96 -1.37
C ALA A 9 12.50 16.54 -1.08
N GLY A 10 13.81 16.33 -1.17
CA GLY A 10 14.45 15.06 -0.78
C GLY A 10 14.56 14.85 0.72
N ASP A 11 14.51 15.93 1.49
CA ASP A 11 14.64 15.90 2.94
C ASP A 11 13.30 15.69 3.62
N LEU A 12 13.33 15.01 4.77
CA LEU A 12 12.14 14.76 5.57
C LEU A 12 11.76 16.03 6.35
N GLN A 13 10.55 16.55 6.14
CA GLN A 13 10.03 17.77 6.76
C GLN A 13 8.88 17.45 7.71
N PHE A 14 8.58 18.36 8.65
CA PHE A 14 7.53 18.23 9.66
C PHE A 14 7.66 16.96 10.49
N VAL A 15 8.87 16.61 10.85
CA VAL A 15 9.18 15.37 11.57
C VAL A 15 8.67 15.43 13.00
N VAL A 16 7.92 14.40 13.40
CA VAL A 16 7.60 14.11 14.79
C VAL A 16 8.19 12.74 15.11
N ASP A 17 9.09 12.70 16.09
CA ASP A 17 9.81 11.50 16.52
C ASP A 17 9.66 11.33 18.03
N LYS A 18 8.96 10.26 18.45
CA LYS A 18 8.68 9.94 19.86
C LYS A 18 8.86 8.45 20.11
N GLY A 19 9.27 8.07 21.32
CA GLY A 19 9.23 6.69 21.79
C GLY A 19 7.79 6.15 21.73
N TRP A 20 7.63 4.90 21.30
CA TRP A 20 6.33 4.25 21.19
C TRP A 20 6.34 2.85 21.81
N ILE A 21 7.03 1.88 21.21
CA ILE A 21 7.13 0.51 21.72
C ILE A 21 8.61 0.20 21.99
N ASP A 22 9.11 0.59 23.15
CA ASP A 22 10.51 0.51 23.50
C ASP A 22 11.04 -0.94 23.49
N VAL A 23 10.18 -1.92 23.84
CA VAL A 23 10.55 -3.36 23.90
C VAL A 23 11.08 -3.88 22.56
N ILE A 24 10.54 -3.39 21.45
CA ILE A 24 10.94 -3.79 20.09
C ILE A 24 11.69 -2.68 19.35
N ASN A 25 12.09 -1.62 20.06
CA ASN A 25 12.75 -0.45 19.46
C ASN A 25 11.97 0.14 18.25
N SER A 26 10.65 0.15 18.32
CA SER A 26 9.78 0.83 17.35
C SER A 26 9.37 2.20 17.87
N ARG A 27 9.46 3.21 17.02
CA ARG A 27 9.23 4.61 17.35
C ARG A 27 8.03 5.16 16.57
N TYR A 28 7.34 6.11 17.17
CA TYR A 28 6.34 6.90 16.45
C TYR A 28 7.06 8.00 15.66
N ILE A 29 7.46 7.66 14.44
CA ILE A 29 8.15 8.58 13.54
C ILE A 29 7.25 8.85 12.35
N VAL A 30 6.88 10.12 12.17
CA VAL A 30 6.12 10.59 11.01
C VAL A 30 6.79 11.81 10.42
N GLY A 31 6.72 11.94 9.10
CA GLY A 31 7.29 13.06 8.37
C GLY A 31 6.83 13.06 6.92
N LEU A 32 7.11 14.14 6.21
CA LEU A 32 6.75 14.35 4.82
C LEU A 32 7.98 14.68 3.99
N ASP A 33 8.05 14.11 2.81
CA ASP A 33 9.01 14.46 1.76
C ASP A 33 8.33 14.59 0.40
N GLY A 34 9.09 14.85 -0.65
CA GLY A 34 8.57 15.03 -2.00
C GLY A 34 7.90 13.79 -2.60
N LEU A 35 8.14 12.59 -2.07
CA LEU A 35 7.46 11.37 -2.50
C LEU A 35 6.09 11.20 -1.81
N SER A 36 6.04 11.44 -0.51
CA SER A 36 4.83 11.25 0.29
C SER A 36 3.81 12.39 0.14
N LEU A 37 4.28 13.63 -0.05
CA LEU A 37 3.42 14.81 -0.15
C LEU A 37 2.34 14.71 -1.24
N PRO A 38 2.63 14.39 -2.52
CA PRO A 38 1.61 14.32 -3.56
C PRO A 38 0.58 13.20 -3.30
N LEU A 39 1.00 12.07 -2.73
CA LEU A 39 0.11 10.96 -2.38
C LEU A 39 -0.81 11.32 -1.21
N LEU A 40 -0.28 12.01 -0.20
CA LEU A 40 -1.07 12.54 0.90
C LEU A 40 -2.08 13.57 0.40
N LEU A 41 -1.67 14.51 -0.46
CA LEU A 41 -2.56 15.52 -1.04
C LEU A 41 -3.68 14.87 -1.88
N LEU A 42 -3.35 13.85 -2.67
CA LEU A 42 -4.33 13.07 -3.41
C LEU A 42 -5.40 12.48 -2.47
N SER A 43 -4.98 11.86 -1.38
CA SER A 43 -5.90 11.30 -0.37
C SER A 43 -6.77 12.39 0.27
N LEU A 44 -6.15 13.52 0.65
CA LEU A 44 -6.84 14.66 1.27
C LEU A 44 -7.84 15.37 0.34
N VAL A 45 -7.73 15.21 -0.97
CA VAL A 45 -8.72 15.70 -1.94
C VAL A 45 -9.79 14.65 -2.21
N VAL A 46 -9.41 13.41 -2.45
CA VAL A 46 -10.35 12.34 -2.83
C VAL A 46 -11.32 12.00 -1.69
N VAL A 47 -10.83 11.90 -0.44
CA VAL A 47 -11.68 11.48 0.69
C VAL A 47 -12.80 12.49 0.97
N PRO A 48 -12.57 13.82 1.06
CA PRO A 48 -13.65 14.79 1.19
C PRO A 48 -14.68 14.73 0.04
N LEU A 49 -14.22 14.55 -1.20
CA LEU A 49 -15.15 14.38 -2.34
C LEU A 49 -16.01 13.14 -2.17
N CYS A 50 -15.43 12.04 -1.69
CA CYS A 50 -16.17 10.82 -1.35
C CYS A 50 -17.20 11.04 -0.23
N LEU A 51 -16.85 11.80 0.81
CA LEU A 51 -17.78 12.15 1.90
C LEU A 51 -18.95 13.01 1.40
N ILE A 52 -18.65 14.02 0.57
CA ILE A 52 -19.68 14.90 -0.03
C ILE A 52 -20.62 14.09 -0.92
N TYR A 53 -20.10 13.22 -1.79
CA TYR A 53 -20.90 12.34 -2.63
C TYR A 53 -21.81 11.42 -1.80
N SER A 54 -21.27 10.83 -0.73
CA SER A 54 -21.98 9.89 0.13
C SER A 54 -23.13 10.54 0.94
N TRP A 55 -23.17 11.86 1.06
CA TRP A 55 -24.20 12.55 1.84
C TRP A 55 -25.62 12.16 1.42
N ASN A 56 -25.84 12.02 0.10
CA ASN A 56 -27.14 11.66 -0.48
C ASN A 56 -27.13 10.27 -1.17
N HIS A 57 -26.00 9.53 -1.14
CA HIS A 57 -25.82 8.31 -1.94
C HIS A 57 -25.24 7.16 -1.11
N ILE A 58 -25.85 6.88 0.06
CA ILE A 58 -25.48 5.71 0.87
C ILE A 58 -26.32 4.52 0.39
N PRO A 59 -25.70 3.42 -0.07
CA PRO A 59 -26.42 2.23 -0.51
C PRO A 59 -27.14 1.53 0.66
N GLU A 60 -28.09 0.67 0.33
CA GLU A 60 -28.68 -0.28 1.27
C GLU A 60 -27.58 -1.15 1.93
N PRO A 61 -27.69 -1.47 3.22
CA PRO A 61 -28.82 -1.32 4.13
C PRO A 61 -28.90 0.04 4.87
N GLY A 62 -28.26 1.09 4.36
CA GLY A 62 -28.23 2.40 5.01
C GLY A 62 -27.17 2.49 6.11
N ASN A 63 -27.51 2.99 7.29
CA ASN A 63 -26.62 3.22 8.44
C ASN A 63 -25.47 4.21 8.13
N PRO A 64 -25.78 5.49 7.93
CA PRO A 64 -24.81 6.51 7.57
C PRO A 64 -23.69 6.64 8.61
N LYS A 65 -23.99 6.48 9.88
CA LYS A 65 -22.97 6.60 10.95
C LYS A 65 -21.84 5.58 10.78
N ALA A 66 -22.17 4.31 10.61
CA ALA A 66 -21.17 3.26 10.43
C ALA A 66 -20.40 3.47 9.11
N PHE A 67 -21.07 3.85 8.04
CA PHE A 67 -20.46 4.12 6.75
C PHE A 67 -19.39 5.24 6.82
N PHE A 68 -19.73 6.39 7.41
CA PHE A 68 -18.80 7.51 7.55
C PHE A 68 -17.67 7.22 8.54
N VAL A 69 -17.92 6.51 9.64
CA VAL A 69 -16.87 6.09 10.58
C VAL A 69 -15.85 5.21 9.87
N LEU A 70 -16.29 4.23 9.07
CA LEU A 70 -15.38 3.37 8.30
C LEU A 70 -14.57 4.16 7.27
N LEU A 71 -15.18 5.15 6.58
CA LEU A 71 -14.46 6.03 5.66
C LEU A 71 -13.39 6.87 6.35
N LEU A 72 -13.65 7.37 7.56
CA LEU A 72 -12.69 8.16 8.34
C LEU A 72 -11.53 7.29 8.86
N ILE A 73 -11.83 6.07 9.35
CA ILE A 73 -10.79 5.11 9.76
C ILE A 73 -9.92 4.74 8.54
N LEU A 74 -10.55 4.47 7.39
CA LEU A 74 -9.86 4.18 6.13
C LEU A 74 -8.92 5.33 5.73
N SER A 75 -9.41 6.57 5.81
CA SER A 75 -8.62 7.78 5.54
C SER A 75 -7.42 7.90 6.47
N THR A 76 -7.61 7.61 7.76
CA THR A 76 -6.55 7.65 8.75
C THR A 76 -5.46 6.63 8.42
N GLY A 77 -5.83 5.39 8.06
CA GLY A 77 -4.88 4.35 7.66
C GLY A 77 -4.09 4.74 6.41
N MET A 78 -4.76 5.25 5.37
CA MET A 78 -4.11 5.69 4.14
C MET A 78 -3.11 6.83 4.38
N ASN A 79 -3.55 7.88 5.07
CA ASN A 79 -2.71 9.05 5.36
C ASN A 79 -1.54 8.67 6.27
N GLY A 80 -1.79 7.85 7.30
CA GLY A 80 -0.77 7.34 8.20
C GLY A 80 0.32 6.53 7.48
N SER A 81 -0.06 5.70 6.50
CA SER A 81 0.91 4.91 5.71
C SER A 81 1.85 5.80 4.89
N PHE A 82 1.38 6.94 4.35
CA PHE A 82 2.23 7.85 3.57
C PHE A 82 3.18 8.69 4.41
N VAL A 83 2.87 8.92 5.68
CA VAL A 83 3.72 9.75 6.56
C VAL A 83 4.58 8.93 7.53
N ALA A 84 4.30 7.64 7.71
CA ALA A 84 5.06 6.77 8.60
C ALA A 84 6.51 6.59 8.13
N GLN A 85 7.46 6.72 9.06
CA GLN A 85 8.90 6.54 8.84
C GLN A 85 9.50 5.44 9.73
N ASP A 86 8.64 4.63 10.36
CA ASP A 86 8.97 3.41 11.08
C ASP A 86 8.20 2.24 10.44
N MET A 87 8.86 1.11 10.20
CA MET A 87 8.25 -0.03 9.47
C MET A 87 7.06 -0.64 10.21
N ILE A 88 7.09 -0.71 11.54
CA ILE A 88 5.95 -1.22 12.32
C ILE A 88 4.80 -0.23 12.31
N LEU A 89 5.09 1.07 12.43
CA LEU A 89 4.08 2.11 12.31
C LEU A 89 3.44 2.12 10.92
N PHE A 90 4.25 2.00 9.87
CA PHE A 90 3.77 1.83 8.49
C PHE A 90 2.88 0.59 8.37
N PHE A 91 3.31 -0.56 8.89
CA PHE A 91 2.54 -1.80 8.86
C PHE A 91 1.17 -1.64 9.53
N VAL A 92 1.13 -1.03 10.71
CA VAL A 92 -0.14 -0.79 11.43
C VAL A 92 -1.10 0.04 10.59
N PHE A 93 -0.65 1.17 10.03
CA PHE A 93 -1.51 2.00 9.17
C PHE A 93 -1.92 1.30 7.88
N PHE A 94 -1.01 0.53 7.26
CA PHE A 94 -1.26 -0.25 6.06
C PHE A 94 -2.33 -1.34 6.28
N GLU A 95 -2.37 -1.95 7.48
CA GLU A 95 -3.37 -2.94 7.87
C GLU A 95 -4.68 -2.32 8.36
N VAL A 96 -4.64 -1.17 9.02
CA VAL A 96 -5.85 -0.45 9.44
C VAL A 96 -6.79 -0.16 8.27
N VAL A 97 -6.26 -0.02 7.06
CA VAL A 97 -7.04 0.18 5.83
C VAL A 97 -7.88 -1.05 5.44
N LEU A 98 -7.41 -2.24 5.80
CA LEU A 98 -8.00 -3.51 5.34
C LEU A 98 -9.40 -3.74 5.90
N LEU A 99 -9.58 -3.60 7.21
CA LEU A 99 -10.86 -3.87 7.88
C LEU A 99 -11.98 -2.94 7.43
N PRO A 100 -11.81 -1.61 7.39
CA PRO A 100 -12.85 -0.71 6.89
C PRO A 100 -13.25 -1.03 5.45
N MET A 101 -12.30 -1.32 4.57
CA MET A 101 -12.61 -1.65 3.19
C MET A 101 -13.35 -2.99 3.06
N TYR A 102 -12.96 -4.01 3.86
CA TYR A 102 -13.68 -5.28 3.93
C TYR A 102 -15.15 -5.07 4.30
N PHE A 103 -15.44 -4.26 5.33
CA PHE A 103 -16.81 -3.97 5.73
C PHE A 103 -17.54 -3.10 4.71
N LEU A 104 -16.90 -2.09 4.11
CA LEU A 104 -17.52 -1.27 3.06
C LEU A 104 -17.96 -2.13 1.88
N ILE A 105 -17.15 -3.08 1.43
CA ILE A 105 -17.52 -4.02 0.36
C ILE A 105 -18.58 -5.01 0.85
N GLY A 106 -18.38 -5.62 2.03
CA GLY A 106 -19.21 -6.72 2.50
C GLY A 106 -20.60 -6.34 2.97
N VAL A 107 -20.80 -5.09 3.43
CA VAL A 107 -22.09 -4.60 3.93
C VAL A 107 -22.84 -3.81 2.86
N TRP A 108 -22.19 -2.85 2.20
CA TRP A 108 -22.80 -1.93 1.23
C TRP A 108 -22.49 -2.28 -0.23
N GLY A 109 -21.89 -3.43 -0.48
CA GLY A 109 -21.59 -3.91 -1.82
C GLY A 109 -22.77 -4.53 -2.55
N GLY A 110 -22.53 -4.97 -3.80
CA GLY A 110 -23.51 -5.61 -4.68
C GLY A 110 -23.89 -7.04 -4.28
N GLU A 111 -24.37 -7.82 -5.24
CA GLU A 111 -24.91 -9.18 -5.01
C GLU A 111 -23.85 -10.15 -4.47
N ASP A 112 -22.64 -10.15 -5.07
CA ASP A 112 -21.54 -11.07 -4.71
C ASP A 112 -20.58 -10.45 -3.66
N ARG A 113 -21.05 -9.45 -2.89
CA ARG A 113 -20.26 -8.68 -1.93
C ARG A 113 -19.50 -9.53 -0.92
N ARG A 114 -20.07 -10.64 -0.45
CA ARG A 114 -19.44 -11.54 0.54
C ARG A 114 -18.21 -12.23 -0.04
N TYR A 115 -18.33 -12.77 -1.24
CA TYR A 115 -17.19 -13.38 -1.94
C TYR A 115 -16.10 -12.36 -2.23
N ALA A 116 -16.47 -11.20 -2.78
CA ALA A 116 -15.52 -10.16 -3.15
C ALA A 116 -14.78 -9.59 -1.94
N SER A 117 -15.48 -9.32 -0.83
CA SER A 117 -14.87 -8.80 0.39
C SER A 117 -13.94 -9.83 1.04
N LEU A 118 -14.34 -11.09 1.12
CA LEU A 118 -13.51 -12.15 1.68
C LEU A 118 -12.27 -12.40 0.82
N LYS A 119 -12.41 -12.44 -0.50
CA LYS A 119 -11.29 -12.58 -1.43
C LYS A 119 -10.29 -11.42 -1.30
N PHE A 120 -10.77 -10.17 -1.28
CA PHE A 120 -9.96 -8.99 -1.03
C PHE A 120 -9.19 -9.12 0.29
N PHE A 121 -9.90 -9.48 1.37
CA PHE A 121 -9.32 -9.60 2.71
C PHE A 121 -8.22 -10.67 2.75
N LEU A 122 -8.51 -11.87 2.27
CA LEU A 122 -7.55 -12.99 2.33
C LEU A 122 -6.31 -12.75 1.45
N TYR A 123 -6.47 -12.18 0.24
CA TYR A 123 -5.34 -11.84 -0.62
C TYR A 123 -4.42 -10.83 0.04
N THR A 124 -4.99 -9.73 0.55
CA THR A 124 -4.18 -8.67 1.13
C THR A 124 -3.56 -9.06 2.47
N LEU A 125 -4.28 -9.81 3.31
CA LEU A 125 -3.76 -10.35 4.57
C LEU A 125 -2.60 -11.33 4.35
N PHE A 126 -2.70 -12.21 3.34
CA PHE A 126 -1.60 -13.11 3.00
C PHE A 126 -0.35 -12.34 2.56
N GLY A 127 -0.51 -11.31 1.73
CA GLY A 127 0.60 -10.46 1.33
C GLY A 127 1.27 -9.75 2.49
N SER A 128 0.49 -9.15 3.38
CA SER A 128 1.02 -8.41 4.51
C SER A 128 1.65 -9.32 5.59
N ALA A 129 1.19 -10.57 5.71
CA ALA A 129 1.86 -11.57 6.54
C ALA A 129 3.29 -11.86 6.07
N LEU A 130 3.53 -11.94 4.76
CA LEU A 130 4.88 -12.09 4.20
C LEU A 130 5.71 -10.80 4.33
N MET A 131 5.07 -9.64 4.21
CA MET A 131 5.71 -8.35 4.41
C MET A 131 6.22 -8.18 5.85
N ILE A 132 5.43 -8.53 6.88
CA ILE A 132 5.88 -8.41 8.27
C ILE A 132 7.03 -9.37 8.57
N ILE A 133 7.05 -10.57 8.00
CA ILE A 133 8.19 -11.49 8.12
C ILE A 133 9.45 -10.85 7.52
N SER A 134 9.33 -10.16 6.38
CA SER A 134 10.43 -9.44 5.76
C SER A 134 10.92 -8.26 6.61
N PHE A 135 10.03 -7.53 7.27
CA PHE A 135 10.39 -6.47 8.21
C PHE A 135 11.13 -7.00 9.43
N LEU A 136 10.71 -8.15 9.97
CA LEU A 136 11.43 -8.82 11.06
C LEU A 136 12.81 -9.32 10.59
N ALA A 137 12.91 -9.86 9.38
CA ALA A 137 14.20 -10.26 8.83
C ALA A 137 15.14 -9.06 8.68
N LEU A 138 14.67 -7.91 8.21
CA LEU A 138 15.45 -6.67 8.17
C LEU A 138 15.89 -6.24 9.57
N PHE A 139 15.02 -6.27 10.55
CA PHE A 139 15.33 -5.92 11.94
C PHE A 139 16.46 -6.76 12.54
N PHE A 140 16.46 -8.07 12.29
CA PHE A 140 17.46 -8.98 12.86
C PHE A 140 18.74 -9.08 12.04
N LEU A 141 18.74 -8.71 10.77
CA LEU A 141 19.89 -8.95 9.87
C LEU A 141 20.58 -7.68 9.41
N SER A 142 19.97 -6.48 9.56
CA SER A 142 20.60 -5.22 9.16
C SER A 142 21.75 -4.87 10.08
N LYS A 143 22.86 -4.42 9.47
CA LYS A 143 24.09 -4.05 10.15
C LYS A 143 24.49 -2.62 9.78
N ASP A 144 25.20 -1.96 10.68
CA ASP A 144 25.85 -0.70 10.40
C ASP A 144 27.16 -0.88 9.60
N ALA A 145 27.83 0.21 9.32
CA ALA A 145 29.13 0.20 8.62
C ALA A 145 30.26 -0.48 9.44
N SER A 146 30.10 -0.63 10.76
CA SER A 146 31.04 -1.33 11.64
C SER A 146 30.81 -2.84 11.68
N GLY A 147 29.67 -3.31 11.16
CA GLY A 147 29.23 -4.71 11.17
C GLY A 147 28.40 -5.08 12.41
N GLU A 148 28.02 -4.12 13.25
CA GLU A 148 27.13 -4.35 14.40
C GLU A 148 25.66 -4.39 13.96
N LEU A 149 24.83 -5.21 14.64
CA LEU A 149 23.42 -5.35 14.37
C LEU A 149 22.67 -4.10 14.83
N LEU A 150 21.85 -3.53 13.94
CA LEU A 150 21.13 -2.29 14.20
C LEU A 150 19.87 -2.46 15.04
N HIS A 151 19.16 -3.60 14.92
CA HIS A 151 17.88 -3.86 15.61
C HIS A 151 16.92 -2.67 15.60
N THR A 152 16.67 -2.09 14.42
CA THR A 152 15.81 -0.91 14.25
C THR A 152 14.74 -1.11 13.20
N PHE A 153 13.61 -0.43 13.39
CA PHE A 153 12.54 -0.29 12.37
C PHE A 153 12.53 1.10 11.72
N ASP A 154 13.46 1.98 12.09
CA ASP A 154 13.56 3.33 11.51
C ASP A 154 13.97 3.25 10.03
N MET A 155 13.04 3.67 9.15
CA MET A 155 13.25 3.62 7.71
C MET A 155 14.40 4.53 7.24
N ARG A 156 14.70 5.61 7.95
CA ARG A 156 15.79 6.54 7.64
C ARG A 156 17.12 5.81 7.74
N ILE A 157 17.34 5.15 8.87
CA ILE A 157 18.58 4.38 9.14
C ILE A 157 18.71 3.22 8.16
N LEU A 158 17.62 2.49 7.90
CA LEU A 158 17.63 1.36 6.98
C LEU A 158 17.86 1.77 5.51
N THR A 159 17.42 2.96 5.12
CA THR A 159 17.72 3.53 3.80
C THR A 159 19.20 3.86 3.68
N ASP A 160 19.81 4.44 4.72
CA ASP A 160 21.22 4.83 4.72
C ASP A 160 22.15 3.61 4.63
N VAL A 161 21.80 2.52 5.32
CA VAL A 161 22.62 1.29 5.27
C VAL A 161 22.36 0.44 4.03
N ALA A 162 21.22 0.59 3.34
CA ALA A 162 20.92 -0.03 2.06
C ALA A 162 21.28 -1.53 1.96
N GLY A 163 20.96 -2.31 3.00
CA GLY A 163 21.22 -3.76 3.05
C GLY A 163 22.67 -4.15 3.29
N VAL A 164 23.54 -3.23 3.73
CA VAL A 164 24.92 -3.53 4.10
C VAL A 164 24.95 -4.66 5.14
N GLY A 165 25.87 -5.62 4.95
CA GLY A 165 26.01 -6.80 5.82
C GLY A 165 24.98 -7.92 5.61
N ILE A 166 23.96 -7.73 4.76
CA ILE A 166 23.03 -8.78 4.35
C ILE A 166 23.50 -9.42 3.05
N ILE A 167 23.74 -10.74 3.07
CA ILE A 167 24.20 -11.50 1.89
C ILE A 167 23.16 -11.37 0.76
N LYS A 168 23.62 -11.23 -0.49
CA LYS A 168 22.76 -11.06 -1.69
C LYS A 168 21.62 -12.09 -1.76
N SER A 169 21.88 -13.36 -1.52
CA SER A 169 20.84 -14.39 -1.53
C SER A 169 19.74 -14.13 -0.50
N THR A 170 20.12 -13.63 0.68
CA THR A 170 19.16 -13.28 1.75
C THR A 170 18.39 -12.03 1.38
N GLN A 171 19.02 -11.00 0.78
CA GLN A 171 18.32 -9.83 0.26
C GLN A 171 17.26 -10.21 -0.77
N VAL A 172 17.56 -11.16 -1.67
CA VAL A 172 16.62 -11.67 -2.69
C VAL A 172 15.38 -12.29 -2.04
N TRP A 173 15.53 -13.08 -0.97
CA TRP A 173 14.40 -13.70 -0.27
C TRP A 173 13.59 -12.69 0.55
N ILE A 174 14.24 -11.75 1.23
CA ILE A 174 13.54 -10.69 1.96
C ILE A 174 12.75 -9.82 0.96
N PHE A 175 13.38 -9.46 -0.17
CA PHE A 175 12.72 -8.71 -1.23
C PHE A 175 11.53 -9.48 -1.81
N ALA A 176 11.61 -10.81 -1.97
CA ALA A 176 10.49 -11.63 -2.40
C ALA A 176 9.27 -11.51 -1.47
N GLY A 177 9.48 -11.50 -0.15
CA GLY A 177 8.41 -11.30 0.82
C GLY A 177 7.81 -9.89 0.74
N LEU A 178 8.64 -8.84 0.58
CA LEU A 178 8.17 -7.46 0.33
C LEU A 178 7.42 -7.35 -0.99
N PHE A 179 7.94 -7.99 -2.05
CA PHE A 179 7.27 -8.07 -3.36
C PHE A 179 5.88 -8.69 -3.24
N MET A 180 5.73 -9.77 -2.50
CA MET A 180 4.41 -10.38 -2.28
C MET A 180 3.46 -9.42 -1.55
N GLY A 181 3.92 -8.77 -0.49
CA GLY A 181 3.12 -7.81 0.27
C GLY A 181 2.63 -6.64 -0.58
N PHE A 182 3.55 -5.97 -1.25
CA PHE A 182 3.24 -4.81 -2.07
C PHE A 182 2.64 -5.18 -3.42
N GLY A 183 3.11 -6.24 -4.08
CA GLY A 183 2.66 -6.69 -5.39
C GLY A 183 1.20 -7.20 -5.39
N ILE A 184 0.74 -7.81 -4.31
CA ILE A 184 -0.69 -8.13 -4.13
C ILE A 184 -1.51 -6.84 -4.01
N LYS A 185 -1.03 -5.84 -3.28
CA LYS A 185 -1.71 -4.55 -3.10
C LYS A 185 -1.74 -3.72 -4.40
N VAL A 186 -0.67 -3.78 -5.21
CA VAL A 186 -0.54 -3.15 -6.55
C VAL A 186 -1.40 -3.83 -7.61
N PRO A 187 -2.07 -4.89 -7.36
CA PRO A 187 -2.57 -6.03 -8.10
C PRO A 187 -1.74 -6.41 -9.35
N MET A 188 -0.50 -6.75 -9.11
CA MET A 188 0.36 -7.28 -10.18
C MET A 188 -0.12 -8.65 -10.67
N PHE A 189 0.07 -8.94 -11.95
CA PHE A 189 -0.14 -10.29 -12.45
C PHE A 189 0.86 -11.26 -11.76
N PRO A 190 0.43 -12.46 -11.31
CA PRO A 190 -0.91 -13.07 -11.38
C PRO A 190 -1.82 -12.74 -10.16
N PHE A 191 -1.41 -11.91 -9.22
CA PHE A 191 -2.09 -11.64 -7.94
C PHE A 191 -3.22 -10.60 -8.03
N HIS A 192 -3.63 -10.21 -9.23
CA HIS A 192 -4.59 -9.12 -9.50
C HIS A 192 -6.06 -9.53 -9.37
N THR A 193 -6.37 -10.83 -9.27
CA THR A 193 -7.74 -11.35 -9.46
C THR A 193 -8.75 -10.87 -8.40
N TRP A 194 -8.29 -10.38 -7.26
CA TRP A 194 -9.16 -9.79 -6.24
C TRP A 194 -9.71 -8.41 -6.64
N LEU A 195 -8.96 -7.66 -7.47
CA LEU A 195 -9.30 -6.27 -7.79
C LEU A 195 -10.57 -6.12 -8.63
N PRO A 196 -10.78 -6.86 -9.74
CA PRO A 196 -12.02 -6.78 -10.50
C PRO A 196 -13.25 -7.12 -9.66
N ASP A 197 -13.17 -8.14 -8.80
CA ASP A 197 -14.29 -8.55 -7.96
C ASP A 197 -14.57 -7.48 -6.88
N ALA A 198 -13.55 -7.01 -6.18
CA ALA A 198 -13.68 -5.95 -5.18
C ALA A 198 -14.25 -4.65 -5.77
N HIS A 199 -13.72 -4.19 -6.93
CA HIS A 199 -14.19 -2.97 -7.60
C HIS A 199 -15.64 -3.06 -8.08
N THR A 200 -16.01 -4.20 -8.66
CA THR A 200 -17.37 -4.39 -9.19
C THR A 200 -18.39 -4.38 -8.06
N GLN A 201 -18.07 -5.03 -6.94
CA GLN A 201 -18.99 -5.16 -5.83
C GLN A 201 -18.96 -3.97 -4.86
N ALA A 202 -17.84 -3.25 -4.72
CA ALA A 202 -17.73 -2.12 -3.80
C ALA A 202 -18.78 -1.02 -4.09
N PRO A 203 -19.28 -0.31 -3.06
CA PRO A 203 -20.03 0.92 -3.27
C PRO A 203 -19.15 1.91 -4.05
N THR A 204 -19.78 2.86 -4.77
CA THR A 204 -19.06 3.81 -5.64
C THR A 204 -17.87 4.48 -4.94
N VAL A 205 -18.08 4.95 -3.71
CA VAL A 205 -17.03 5.59 -2.90
C VAL A 205 -15.89 4.62 -2.57
N GLY A 206 -16.22 3.36 -2.25
CA GLY A 206 -15.23 2.32 -2.02
C GLY A 206 -14.37 2.08 -3.26
N SER A 207 -15.00 2.01 -4.45
CA SER A 207 -14.27 1.85 -5.72
C SER A 207 -13.39 3.05 -6.04
N VAL A 208 -13.84 4.29 -5.77
CA VAL A 208 -13.04 5.52 -5.98
C VAL A 208 -11.80 5.51 -5.10
N ILE A 209 -11.94 5.24 -3.79
CA ILE A 209 -10.83 5.20 -2.85
C ILE A 209 -9.86 4.05 -3.19
N LEU A 210 -10.38 2.88 -3.57
CA LEU A 210 -9.59 1.73 -4.01
C LEU A 210 -8.69 2.11 -5.18
N ALA A 211 -9.25 2.68 -6.24
CA ALA A 211 -8.50 3.06 -7.44
C ALA A 211 -7.56 4.25 -7.21
N ALA A 212 -8.02 5.29 -6.50
CA ALA A 212 -7.25 6.51 -6.36
C ALA A 212 -6.07 6.39 -5.38
N VAL A 213 -6.25 5.71 -4.24
CA VAL A 213 -5.29 5.76 -3.13
C VAL A 213 -4.76 4.38 -2.74
N LEU A 214 -5.63 3.37 -2.57
CA LEU A 214 -5.24 2.08 -2.01
C LEU A 214 -4.19 1.33 -2.84
N LEU A 215 -4.30 1.36 -4.17
CA LEU A 215 -3.31 0.76 -5.05
C LEU A 215 -1.95 1.44 -4.92
N LYS A 216 -1.94 2.76 -4.69
CA LYS A 216 -0.71 3.56 -4.55
C LYS A 216 0.03 3.28 -3.24
N LEU A 217 -0.62 2.73 -2.21
CA LEU A 217 0.08 2.25 -1.01
C LEU A 217 1.09 1.15 -1.33
N GLY A 218 0.75 0.24 -2.25
CA GLY A 218 1.68 -0.80 -2.69
C GLY A 218 2.87 -0.25 -3.47
N THR A 219 2.65 0.63 -4.45
CA THR A 219 3.73 1.27 -5.21
C THR A 219 4.60 2.16 -4.33
N TYR A 220 3.99 2.89 -3.39
CA TYR A 220 4.73 3.65 -2.38
C TYR A 220 5.63 2.74 -1.55
N GLY A 221 5.13 1.57 -1.11
CA GLY A 221 5.93 0.57 -0.38
C GLY A 221 7.13 0.06 -1.19
N PHE A 222 7.00 -0.14 -2.50
CA PHE A 222 8.14 -0.50 -3.35
C PHE A 222 9.20 0.60 -3.38
N VAL A 223 8.79 1.84 -3.64
CA VAL A 223 9.73 2.97 -3.79
C VAL A 223 10.32 3.40 -2.44
N ARG A 224 9.52 3.34 -1.36
CA ARG A 224 9.94 3.78 -0.03
C ARG A 224 10.75 2.74 0.75
N ILE A 225 10.41 1.46 0.60
CA ILE A 225 10.92 0.39 1.46
C ILE A 225 11.71 -0.63 0.64
N ALA A 226 11.08 -1.34 -0.31
CA ALA A 226 11.68 -2.51 -0.91
C ALA A 226 12.97 -2.17 -1.69
N ILE A 227 12.94 -1.13 -2.52
CA ILE A 227 14.07 -0.76 -3.38
C ILE A 227 15.22 -0.14 -2.58
N PRO A 228 15.01 0.85 -1.70
CA PRO A 228 16.11 1.48 -0.97
C PRO A 228 16.77 0.54 0.04
N PHE A 229 16.00 -0.32 0.72
CA PHE A 229 16.56 -1.17 1.78
C PHE A 229 17.32 -2.37 1.23
N LEU A 230 16.98 -2.86 0.04
CA LEU A 230 17.50 -4.11 -0.53
C LEU A 230 17.90 -3.93 -2.01
N PRO A 231 18.91 -3.10 -2.33
CA PRO A 231 19.27 -2.79 -3.71
C PRO A 231 19.70 -4.03 -4.51
N GLU A 232 20.45 -4.97 -3.91
CA GLU A 232 20.82 -6.22 -4.58
C GLU A 232 19.62 -7.13 -4.84
N GLY A 233 18.65 -7.16 -3.91
CA GLY A 233 17.37 -7.83 -4.08
C GLY A 233 16.55 -7.18 -5.21
N ALA A 234 16.48 -5.85 -5.24
CA ALA A 234 15.78 -5.09 -6.28
C ALA A 234 16.35 -5.37 -7.67
N ILE A 235 17.69 -5.35 -7.83
CA ILE A 235 18.36 -5.67 -9.11
C ILE A 235 18.03 -7.10 -9.55
N ALA A 236 18.05 -8.07 -8.64
CA ALA A 236 17.77 -9.46 -8.98
C ALA A 236 16.31 -9.68 -9.40
N TRP A 237 15.35 -8.96 -8.78
CA TRP A 237 13.93 -9.07 -9.08
C TRP A 237 13.45 -8.17 -10.23
N ALA A 238 14.17 -7.11 -10.59
CA ALA A 238 13.79 -6.15 -11.62
C ALA A 238 13.35 -6.79 -12.94
N PRO A 239 14.08 -7.78 -13.55
CA PRO A 239 13.65 -8.39 -14.79
C PRO A 239 12.34 -9.18 -14.64
N TRP A 240 12.12 -9.83 -13.50
CA TRP A 240 10.89 -10.57 -13.22
C TRP A 240 9.71 -9.65 -12.98
N ILE A 241 9.90 -8.57 -12.21
CA ILE A 241 8.88 -7.55 -12.00
C ILE A 241 8.51 -6.89 -13.32
N GLY A 242 9.50 -6.51 -14.14
CA GLY A 242 9.26 -5.95 -15.46
C GLY A 242 8.49 -6.90 -16.39
N LEU A 243 8.83 -8.19 -16.39
CA LEU A 243 8.09 -9.21 -17.15
C LEU A 243 6.63 -9.30 -16.70
N LEU A 244 6.39 -9.42 -15.38
CA LEU A 244 5.04 -9.50 -14.82
C LEU A 244 4.24 -8.22 -15.07
N ALA A 245 4.90 -7.06 -15.03
CA ALA A 245 4.30 -5.77 -15.36
C ALA A 245 3.82 -5.71 -16.81
N VAL A 246 4.68 -6.13 -17.78
CA VAL A 246 4.31 -6.20 -19.20
C VAL A 246 3.15 -7.18 -19.44
N ILE A 247 3.18 -8.35 -18.81
CA ILE A 247 2.07 -9.31 -18.88
C ILE A 247 0.79 -8.65 -18.31
N GLY A 248 0.89 -7.94 -17.18
CA GLY A 248 -0.22 -7.23 -16.55
C GLY A 248 -0.82 -6.15 -17.46
N ILE A 249 0.02 -5.38 -18.17
CA ILE A 249 -0.42 -4.38 -19.15
C ILE A 249 -1.23 -5.03 -20.28
N ILE A 250 -0.67 -6.04 -20.93
CA ILE A 250 -1.30 -6.71 -22.07
C ILE A 250 -2.58 -7.44 -21.62
N TYR A 251 -2.49 -8.24 -20.56
CA TYR A 251 -3.63 -8.98 -20.02
C TYR A 251 -4.75 -8.07 -19.54
N GLY A 252 -4.41 -7.00 -18.81
CA GLY A 252 -5.39 -6.02 -18.32
C GLY A 252 -6.09 -5.29 -19.47
N ALA A 253 -5.34 -4.87 -20.51
CA ALA A 253 -5.90 -4.23 -21.69
C ALA A 253 -6.85 -5.16 -22.47
N LEU A 254 -6.44 -6.41 -22.73
CA LEU A 254 -7.30 -7.41 -23.36
C LEU A 254 -8.51 -7.74 -22.49
N GLY A 255 -8.31 -7.80 -21.16
CA GLY A 255 -9.39 -7.98 -20.19
C GLY A 255 -10.45 -6.88 -20.30
N CYS A 256 -10.07 -5.60 -20.51
CA CYS A 256 -11.00 -4.49 -20.70
C CYS A 256 -11.91 -4.71 -21.92
N LEU A 257 -11.35 -5.16 -23.04
CA LEU A 257 -12.12 -5.39 -24.27
C LEU A 257 -13.18 -6.49 -24.12
N ALA A 258 -12.98 -7.42 -23.21
CA ALA A 258 -13.89 -8.53 -22.96
C ALA A 258 -15.03 -8.21 -21.97
N GLN A 259 -14.99 -7.05 -21.28
CA GLN A 259 -15.96 -6.73 -20.25
C GLN A 259 -17.22 -6.09 -20.80
N LYS A 260 -18.37 -6.47 -20.23
CA LYS A 260 -19.68 -5.83 -20.48
C LYS A 260 -20.07 -4.87 -19.34
N ASP A 261 -19.52 -5.09 -18.14
CA ASP A 261 -19.75 -4.23 -16.97
C ASP A 261 -18.73 -3.11 -16.90
N MET A 262 -19.20 -1.87 -16.74
CA MET A 262 -18.35 -0.67 -16.75
C MET A 262 -17.39 -0.63 -15.55
N LYS A 263 -17.84 -1.03 -14.35
CA LYS A 263 -16.97 -1.08 -13.17
C LYS A 263 -15.86 -2.12 -13.34
N ARG A 264 -16.20 -3.27 -13.92
CA ARG A 264 -15.24 -4.35 -14.18
C ARG A 264 -14.24 -3.97 -15.27
N LEU A 265 -14.67 -3.23 -16.30
CA LEU A 265 -13.79 -2.65 -17.31
C LEU A 265 -12.78 -1.70 -16.67
N ILE A 266 -13.22 -0.76 -15.82
CA ILE A 266 -12.35 0.18 -15.10
C ILE A 266 -11.37 -0.56 -14.19
N ALA A 267 -11.80 -1.66 -13.56
CA ALA A 267 -10.93 -2.47 -12.72
C ALA A 267 -9.79 -3.14 -13.52
N PHE A 268 -10.08 -3.74 -14.68
CA PHE A 268 -9.04 -4.28 -15.57
C PHE A 268 -8.13 -3.19 -16.14
N SER A 269 -8.67 -2.01 -16.45
CA SER A 269 -7.89 -0.83 -16.82
C SER A 269 -6.91 -0.46 -15.70
N SER A 270 -7.33 -0.52 -14.43
CA SER A 270 -6.45 -0.28 -13.30
C SER A 270 -5.31 -1.31 -13.22
N VAL A 271 -5.56 -2.59 -13.50
CA VAL A 271 -4.51 -3.61 -13.58
C VAL A 271 -3.47 -3.25 -14.64
N ALA A 272 -3.93 -2.86 -15.85
CA ALA A 272 -3.03 -2.44 -16.92
C ALA A 272 -2.20 -1.20 -16.53
N HIS A 273 -2.85 -0.17 -15.97
CA HIS A 273 -2.18 1.06 -15.56
C HIS A 273 -1.17 0.85 -14.43
N MET A 274 -1.46 -0.04 -13.48
CA MET A 274 -0.51 -0.38 -12.43
C MET A 274 0.73 -1.12 -12.98
N GLY A 275 0.58 -1.87 -14.08
CA GLY A 275 1.73 -2.42 -14.80
C GLY A 275 2.68 -1.36 -15.39
N PHE A 276 2.17 -0.19 -15.81
CA PHE A 276 3.02 0.92 -16.25
C PHE A 276 3.78 1.60 -15.11
N VAL A 277 3.25 1.54 -13.89
CA VAL A 277 3.89 2.14 -12.71
C VAL A 277 5.03 1.25 -12.19
N MET A 278 4.93 -0.07 -12.39
CA MET A 278 5.91 -1.06 -11.96
C MET A 278 6.96 -1.34 -13.01
#